data_b3757a32d0a431d10e2af25e4096c068
#
_entry.id   b3757a32d0a431d10e2af25e4096c068
#
_cell.length_a   1.000
_cell.length_b   1.000
_cell.length_c   1.000
_cell.angle_alpha   90.00
_cell.angle_beta   90.00
_cell.angle_gamma   90.00
#
_symmetry.space_group_name_H-M   'P 1'
#
loop_
_entity.id
_entity.type
_entity.pdbx_description
1 polymer ?
#
loop_
_entity_poly.entity_id
_entity_poly.type
_entity_poly.pdbx_seq_one_letter_code
_entity_poly.pdbx_strand_id
1 'polypeptide(L)'
;MPSPSRSNPSARVGVAFGGVRVGINGFGRIGRLFFRAAEALSSSIDVVAINDPALESVDYAAYLLRRDSTYGRFPGIVEVETAEDGTEYLRVDGRRVRMTHESDPKDVPWHEEDVRYVVDASGKFLTSQTAGAHLRLDDATDKKHPSRVILTAPPKDDNVPTYVVGVNEHMYVADGYPNVVSNASCTTNCLAPLVKIVDDAFGVESGAMTTVHALTISQPSVDGHCCLLYTSPSPRDS
;
A
#
# COMPACT_ATOMS: atom_id res chain seq x y z
N MET A 1 -10.78 38.96 12.63
CA MET A 1 -9.94 37.82 13.04
C MET A 1 -8.89 37.62 11.98
N PRO A 2 -7.58 37.62 12.29
CA PRO A 2 -6.54 37.44 11.28
C PRO A 2 -6.46 35.96 10.89
N SER A 3 -6.35 35.70 9.58
CA SER A 3 -6.13 34.38 8.99
C SER A 3 -4.79 33.80 9.43
N PRO A 4 -4.68 32.47 9.64
CA PRO A 4 -3.41 31.86 9.99
C PRO A 4 -2.43 31.96 8.82
N SER A 5 -1.25 32.50 9.10
CA SER A 5 -0.12 32.60 8.17
C SER A 5 0.30 31.22 7.69
N ARG A 6 0.32 31.01 6.38
CA ARG A 6 0.92 29.84 5.74
C ARG A 6 2.41 29.86 6.03
N SER A 7 2.86 28.92 6.88
CA SER A 7 4.27 28.66 7.05
C SER A 7 4.85 28.12 5.74
N ASN A 8 5.86 28.82 5.24
CA ASN A 8 6.64 28.48 4.05
C ASN A 8 7.41 27.16 4.30
N PRO A 9 7.27 26.10 3.48
CA PRO A 9 8.08 24.91 3.61
C PRO A 9 9.43 25.11 2.91
N SER A 10 10.30 25.95 3.46
CA SER A 10 11.66 26.08 2.97
C SER A 10 12.59 25.08 3.66
N ALA A 11 13.25 24.26 2.85
CA ALA A 11 14.46 23.49 3.09
C ALA A 11 14.39 22.46 4.24
N ARG A 12 13.86 21.29 3.96
CA ARG A 12 14.24 20.07 4.67
C ARG A 12 15.56 19.58 4.09
N VAL A 13 16.66 20.10 4.62
CA VAL A 13 18.02 19.61 4.35
C VAL A 13 18.19 18.28 5.05
N GLY A 14 18.51 17.23 4.30
CA GLY A 14 19.19 15.99 4.67
C GLY A 14 18.97 15.45 6.09
N VAL A 15 17.74 15.07 6.45
CA VAL A 15 17.51 14.28 7.67
C VAL A 15 17.72 12.81 7.31
N ALA A 16 18.68 12.16 7.96
CA ALA A 16 18.80 10.69 7.93
C ALA A 16 17.51 10.12 8.56
N PHE A 17 16.66 9.50 7.75
CA PHE A 17 15.44 8.87 8.22
C PHE A 17 15.80 7.60 8.98
N GLY A 18 15.52 7.57 10.29
CA GLY A 18 15.60 6.37 11.12
C GLY A 18 14.35 5.50 11.05
N GLY A 19 13.50 5.69 10.03
CA GLY A 19 12.26 4.96 9.85
C GLY A 19 12.46 3.52 9.37
N VAL A 20 11.44 2.70 9.51
CA VAL A 20 11.42 1.33 8.98
C VAL A 20 11.42 1.39 7.45
N ARG A 21 12.38 0.69 6.82
CA ARG A 21 12.52 0.66 5.35
C ARG A 21 11.44 -0.22 4.73
N VAL A 22 10.66 0.38 3.84
CA VAL A 22 9.48 -0.23 3.24
C VAL A 22 9.59 -0.22 1.72
N GLY A 23 9.22 -1.35 1.10
CA GLY A 23 8.98 -1.48 -0.33
C GLY A 23 7.49 -1.46 -0.64
N ILE A 24 7.11 -0.89 -1.76
CA ILE A 24 5.73 -0.91 -2.27
C ILE A 24 5.69 -1.79 -3.51
N ASN A 25 4.83 -2.82 -3.52
CA ASN A 25 4.53 -3.60 -4.70
C ASN A 25 3.16 -3.19 -5.26
N GLY A 26 3.15 -2.60 -6.46
CA GLY A 26 1.98 -1.99 -7.07
C GLY A 26 1.86 -0.49 -6.75
N PHE A 27 2.12 0.36 -7.75
CA PHE A 27 2.07 1.82 -7.62
C PHE A 27 0.81 2.43 -8.25
N GLY A 28 -0.28 1.68 -8.14
CA GLY A 28 -1.65 2.12 -8.42
C GLY A 28 -2.11 3.21 -7.43
N ARG A 29 -3.41 3.49 -7.38
CA ARG A 29 -3.95 4.50 -6.46
C ARG A 29 -3.58 4.23 -5.00
N ILE A 30 -3.73 2.99 -4.53
CA ILE A 30 -3.46 2.64 -3.12
C ILE A 30 -1.97 2.76 -2.80
N GLY A 31 -1.09 2.21 -3.65
CA GLY A 31 0.36 2.34 -3.44
C GLY A 31 0.82 3.80 -3.39
N ARG A 32 0.32 4.65 -4.29
CA ARG A 32 0.63 6.09 -4.28
C ARG A 32 0.07 6.81 -3.05
N LEU A 33 -1.11 6.44 -2.58
CA LEU A 33 -1.68 7.03 -1.36
C LEU A 33 -0.93 6.59 -0.12
N PHE A 34 -0.50 5.32 -0.06
CA PHE A 34 0.39 4.84 0.99
C PHE A 34 1.71 5.64 0.97
N PHE A 35 2.33 5.81 -0.20
CA PHE A 35 3.54 6.62 -0.34
C PHE A 35 3.35 8.04 0.21
N ARG A 36 2.26 8.72 -0.19
CA ARG A 36 1.93 10.07 0.30
C ARG A 36 1.73 10.12 1.81
N ALA A 37 1.08 9.12 2.38
CA ALA A 37 0.90 9.01 3.83
C ALA A 37 2.23 8.76 4.56
N ALA A 38 3.08 7.89 4.02
CA ALA A 38 4.41 7.61 4.56
C ALA A 38 5.29 8.86 4.57
N GLU A 39 5.25 9.69 3.52
CA GLU A 39 5.97 10.97 3.50
C GLU A 39 5.51 11.94 4.60
N ALA A 40 4.23 11.94 4.93
CA ALA A 40 3.72 12.73 6.05
C ALA A 40 4.18 12.18 7.43
N LEU A 41 4.50 10.87 7.50
CA LEU A 41 4.97 10.14 8.68
C LEU A 41 6.47 9.81 8.60
N SER A 42 7.24 10.59 7.88
CA SER A 42 8.65 10.32 7.49
C SER A 42 9.62 9.98 8.62
N SER A 43 9.25 10.23 9.88
CA SER A 43 10.04 9.81 11.05
C SER A 43 9.91 8.32 11.39
N SER A 44 8.90 7.64 10.89
CA SER A 44 8.58 6.26 11.25
C SER A 44 8.67 5.29 10.07
N ILE A 45 8.37 5.75 8.85
CA ILE A 45 8.32 4.95 7.63
C ILE A 45 9.21 5.60 6.57
N ASP A 46 10.11 4.81 6.01
CA ASP A 46 10.98 5.21 4.91
C ASP A 46 10.70 4.31 3.70
N VAL A 47 9.99 4.83 2.70
CA VAL A 47 9.76 4.12 1.44
C VAL A 47 11.01 4.24 0.59
N VAL A 48 11.66 3.12 0.32
CA VAL A 48 12.99 3.07 -0.35
C VAL A 48 12.94 2.40 -1.72
N ALA A 49 11.89 1.61 -1.99
CA ALA A 49 11.73 0.91 -3.26
C ALA A 49 10.26 0.81 -3.66
N ILE A 50 10.01 0.84 -4.95
CA ILE A 50 8.71 0.64 -5.57
C ILE A 50 8.88 -0.34 -6.71
N ASN A 51 8.01 -1.35 -6.77
CA ASN A 51 7.91 -2.28 -7.89
C ASN A 51 6.54 -2.19 -8.54
N ASP A 52 6.49 -1.99 -9.84
CA ASP A 52 5.24 -2.10 -10.60
C ASP A 52 5.52 -2.45 -12.07
N PRO A 53 5.24 -3.69 -12.51
CA PRO A 53 5.45 -4.12 -13.89
C PRO A 53 4.47 -3.47 -14.90
N ALA A 54 3.41 -2.83 -14.44
CA ALA A 54 2.45 -2.16 -15.31
C ALA A 54 2.82 -0.70 -15.63
N LEU A 55 3.82 -0.15 -14.96
CA LEU A 55 4.33 1.18 -15.27
C LEU A 55 5.34 1.11 -16.42
N GLU A 56 5.10 1.88 -17.46
CA GLU A 56 5.94 1.91 -18.65
C GLU A 56 7.31 2.58 -18.41
N SER A 57 7.40 3.46 -17.40
CA SER A 57 8.63 4.19 -17.09
C SER A 57 8.54 4.87 -15.71
N VAL A 58 9.71 5.22 -15.18
CA VAL A 58 9.82 6.03 -13.96
C VAL A 58 9.24 7.44 -14.14
N ASP A 59 9.30 8.01 -15.36
CA ASP A 59 8.67 9.30 -15.68
C ASP A 59 7.15 9.25 -15.52
N TYR A 60 6.53 8.14 -15.93
CA TYR A 60 5.10 7.95 -15.75
C TYR A 60 4.74 7.77 -14.28
N ALA A 61 5.54 7.04 -13.52
CA ALA A 61 5.39 6.94 -12.07
C ALA A 61 5.47 8.33 -11.39
N ALA A 62 6.45 9.16 -11.79
CA ALA A 62 6.60 10.52 -11.31
C ALA A 62 5.39 11.39 -11.65
N TYR A 63 4.89 11.29 -12.88
CA TYR A 63 3.68 12.01 -13.32
C TYR A 63 2.48 11.64 -12.44
N LEU A 64 2.25 10.35 -12.23
CA LEU A 64 1.13 9.85 -11.42
C LEU A 64 1.26 10.25 -9.95
N LEU A 65 2.46 10.30 -9.38
CA LEU A 65 2.68 10.74 -8.00
C LEU A 65 2.44 12.24 -7.84
N ARG A 66 2.90 13.03 -8.80
CA ARG A 66 2.75 14.50 -8.79
C ARG A 66 1.30 14.94 -8.76
N ARG A 67 0.37 14.15 -9.33
CA ARG A 67 -1.03 14.54 -9.51
C ARG A 67 -1.97 13.39 -9.18
N ASP A 68 -2.90 13.66 -8.29
CA ASP A 68 -4.01 12.76 -7.99
C ASP A 68 -5.33 13.49 -8.18
N SER A 69 -6.31 12.83 -8.78
CA SER A 69 -7.61 13.43 -9.10
C SER A 69 -8.43 13.78 -7.86
N THR A 70 -8.19 13.09 -6.74
CA THR A 70 -8.92 13.28 -5.49
C THR A 70 -8.10 14.08 -4.48
N TYR A 71 -6.82 13.75 -4.32
CA TYR A 71 -5.94 14.33 -3.30
C TYR A 71 -5.07 15.47 -3.83
N GLY A 72 -5.22 15.80 -5.11
CA GLY A 72 -4.55 16.94 -5.72
C GLY A 72 -3.04 16.76 -5.89
N ARG A 73 -2.35 17.89 -5.98
CA ARG A 73 -0.90 17.91 -6.22
C ARG A 73 -0.14 17.38 -5.01
N PHE A 74 0.89 16.57 -5.26
CA PHE A 74 1.85 16.17 -4.25
C PHE A 74 2.63 17.39 -3.74
N PRO A 75 2.77 17.57 -2.43
CA PRO A 75 3.38 18.79 -1.88
C PRO A 75 4.90 18.86 -2.02
N GLY A 76 5.56 17.72 -2.22
CA GLY A 76 7.01 17.63 -2.38
C GLY A 76 7.49 17.79 -3.82
N ILE A 77 8.80 17.87 -3.98
CA ILE A 77 9.49 17.87 -5.28
C ILE A 77 9.68 16.42 -5.72
N VAL A 78 9.17 16.08 -6.90
CA VAL A 78 9.35 14.75 -7.51
C VAL A 78 10.15 14.91 -8.78
N GLU A 79 11.31 14.27 -8.84
CA GLU A 79 12.20 14.22 -9.99
C GLU A 79 12.44 12.77 -10.39
N VAL A 80 13.08 12.57 -11.53
CA VAL A 80 13.47 11.25 -12.06
C VAL A 80 14.97 11.22 -12.20
N GLU A 81 15.57 10.11 -11.88
CA GLU A 81 16.99 9.88 -12.04
C GLU A 81 17.21 8.48 -12.61
N THR A 82 18.06 8.36 -13.62
CA THR A 82 18.59 7.09 -14.09
C THR A 82 20.09 7.07 -13.84
N ALA A 83 20.56 6.09 -13.08
CA ALA A 83 21.96 5.92 -12.77
C ALA A 83 22.75 5.40 -13.98
N GLU A 84 24.09 5.42 -13.94
CA GLU A 84 24.96 4.98 -15.01
C GLU A 84 24.78 3.49 -15.38
N ASP A 85 24.37 2.67 -14.41
CA ASP A 85 24.08 1.25 -14.57
C ASP A 85 22.67 0.96 -15.11
N GLY A 86 21.89 2.01 -15.37
CA GLY A 86 20.52 1.92 -15.85
C GLY A 86 19.47 1.80 -14.75
N THR A 87 19.85 1.81 -13.46
CA THR A 87 18.90 1.77 -12.35
C THR A 87 18.07 3.04 -12.29
N GLU A 88 16.77 2.88 -12.23
CA GLU A 88 15.80 3.98 -12.20
C GLU A 88 15.40 4.36 -10.77
N TYR A 89 15.30 5.65 -10.51
CA TYR A 89 14.90 6.20 -9.22
C TYR A 89 13.87 7.32 -9.37
N LEU A 90 12.86 7.30 -8.52
CA LEU A 90 12.13 8.52 -8.17
C LEU A 90 12.95 9.28 -7.12
N ARG A 91 13.24 10.56 -7.38
CA ARG A 91 13.78 11.45 -6.36
C ARG A 91 12.66 12.28 -5.76
N VAL A 92 12.40 12.06 -4.47
CA VAL A 92 11.34 12.78 -3.75
C VAL A 92 11.98 13.57 -2.63
N ASP A 93 11.88 14.90 -2.71
CA ASP A 93 12.54 15.84 -1.80
C ASP A 93 14.05 15.53 -1.62
N GLY A 94 14.71 15.15 -2.72
CA GLY A 94 16.13 14.81 -2.78
C GLY A 94 16.49 13.37 -2.39
N ARG A 95 15.55 12.57 -1.85
CA ARG A 95 15.76 11.15 -1.53
C ARG A 95 15.54 10.29 -2.77
N ARG A 96 16.32 9.24 -2.92
CA ARG A 96 16.15 8.22 -3.94
C ARG A 96 15.19 7.15 -3.47
N VAL A 97 14.23 6.80 -4.31
CA VAL A 97 13.33 5.65 -4.18
C VAL A 97 13.51 4.81 -5.42
N ARG A 98 14.05 3.62 -5.27
CA ARG A 98 14.35 2.74 -6.41
C ARG A 98 13.05 2.30 -7.10
N MET A 99 13.06 2.28 -8.44
CA MET A 99 11.98 1.74 -9.24
C MET A 99 12.40 0.41 -9.87
N THR A 100 11.49 -0.57 -9.85
CA THR A 100 11.66 -1.86 -10.53
C THR A 100 10.35 -2.26 -11.21
N HIS A 101 10.43 -3.18 -12.18
CA HIS A 101 9.30 -3.56 -13.03
C HIS A 101 9.11 -5.09 -13.08
N GLU A 102 9.46 -5.79 -11.99
CA GLU A 102 9.42 -7.23 -11.92
C GLU A 102 7.99 -7.75 -11.78
N SER A 103 7.65 -8.75 -12.59
CA SER A 103 6.33 -9.37 -12.58
C SER A 103 6.18 -10.46 -11.52
N ASP A 104 7.26 -11.16 -11.19
CA ASP A 104 7.29 -12.16 -10.12
C ASP A 104 7.83 -11.52 -8.83
N PRO A 105 7.10 -11.63 -7.72
CA PRO A 105 7.55 -11.11 -6.42
C PRO A 105 8.93 -11.62 -5.97
N LYS A 106 9.33 -12.81 -6.41
CA LYS A 106 10.63 -13.41 -6.08
C LYS A 106 11.81 -12.68 -6.71
N ASP A 107 11.57 -12.05 -7.87
CA ASP A 107 12.62 -11.42 -8.64
C ASP A 107 12.84 -9.96 -8.23
N VAL A 108 11.94 -9.39 -7.43
CA VAL A 108 12.08 -8.02 -6.94
C VAL A 108 13.28 -7.91 -6.00
N PRO A 109 14.26 -7.04 -6.30
CA PRO A 109 15.52 -6.97 -5.56
C PRO A 109 15.40 -6.14 -4.27
N TRP A 110 14.46 -6.49 -3.40
CA TRP A 110 14.21 -5.79 -2.13
C TRP A 110 15.44 -5.68 -1.24
N HIS A 111 16.33 -6.65 -1.30
CA HIS A 111 17.55 -6.73 -0.50
C HIS A 111 18.58 -5.66 -0.85
N GLU A 112 18.56 -5.13 -2.06
CA GLU A 112 19.49 -4.08 -2.48
C GLU A 112 19.20 -2.75 -1.80
N GLU A 113 17.95 -2.57 -1.34
CA GLU A 113 17.50 -1.39 -0.60
C GLU A 113 17.19 -1.71 0.88
N ASP A 114 17.66 -2.84 1.41
CA ASP A 114 17.41 -3.26 2.80
C ASP A 114 15.92 -3.16 3.22
N VAL A 115 15.00 -3.48 2.31
CA VAL A 115 13.56 -3.46 2.58
C VAL A 115 13.21 -4.45 3.68
N ARG A 116 12.52 -4.01 4.72
CA ARG A 116 12.08 -4.83 5.85
C ARG A 116 10.63 -5.25 5.76
N TYR A 117 9.79 -4.39 5.22
CA TYR A 117 8.37 -4.63 5.03
C TYR A 117 8.00 -4.37 3.58
N VAL A 118 7.21 -5.24 2.99
CA VAL A 118 6.59 -5.00 1.69
C VAL A 118 5.12 -4.69 1.90
N VAL A 119 4.67 -3.57 1.37
CA VAL A 119 3.25 -3.23 1.25
C VAL A 119 2.80 -3.64 -0.15
N ASP A 120 2.04 -4.73 -0.23
CA ASP A 120 1.48 -5.18 -1.51
C ASP A 120 0.15 -4.48 -1.79
N ALA A 121 0.20 -3.55 -2.74
CA ALA A 121 -0.92 -2.78 -3.25
C ALA A 121 -1.28 -3.15 -4.71
N SER A 122 -0.78 -4.28 -5.19
CA SER A 122 -1.02 -4.76 -6.55
C SER A 122 -2.42 -5.36 -6.75
N GLY A 123 -3.02 -5.87 -5.69
CA GLY A 123 -4.27 -6.63 -5.75
C GLY A 123 -4.16 -7.99 -6.45
N LYS A 124 -2.95 -8.47 -6.72
CA LYS A 124 -2.68 -9.73 -7.44
C LYS A 124 -2.30 -10.88 -6.51
N PHE A 125 -1.41 -10.64 -5.55
CA PHE A 125 -0.81 -11.66 -4.69
C PHE A 125 -1.57 -11.76 -3.36
N LEU A 126 -2.75 -12.36 -3.39
CA LEU A 126 -3.72 -12.33 -2.29
C LEU A 126 -3.80 -13.62 -1.46
N THR A 127 -2.85 -14.54 -1.63
CA THR A 127 -2.75 -15.77 -0.83
C THR A 127 -1.47 -15.78 -0.03
N SER A 128 -1.43 -16.55 1.04
CA SER A 128 -0.23 -16.75 1.87
C SER A 128 0.98 -17.17 1.03
N GLN A 129 0.77 -18.06 0.05
CA GLN A 129 1.81 -18.53 -0.85
C GLN A 129 2.30 -17.45 -1.81
N THR A 130 1.37 -16.76 -2.48
CA THR A 130 1.73 -15.79 -3.52
C THR A 130 2.31 -14.50 -2.92
N ALA A 131 1.76 -14.01 -1.81
CA ALA A 131 2.31 -12.87 -1.08
C ALA A 131 3.63 -13.22 -0.37
N GLY A 132 3.71 -14.45 0.18
CA GLY A 132 4.93 -14.96 0.80
C GLY A 132 6.12 -15.06 -0.15
N ALA A 133 5.90 -15.01 -1.46
CA ALA A 133 6.96 -14.99 -2.46
C ALA A 133 7.87 -13.75 -2.41
N HIS A 134 7.42 -12.66 -1.79
CA HIS A 134 8.28 -11.51 -1.48
C HIS A 134 9.31 -11.82 -0.38
N LEU A 135 9.03 -12.81 0.44
CA LEU A 135 9.89 -13.23 1.56
C LEU A 135 10.81 -14.33 1.06
N ARG A 136 12.11 -14.21 1.26
CA ARG A 136 13.05 -15.32 1.09
C ARG A 136 13.23 -16.01 2.43
N LEU A 137 12.29 -16.92 2.75
CA LEU A 137 12.27 -17.63 4.03
C LEU A 137 13.24 -18.81 4.08
N ASP A 138 13.83 -19.18 2.98
CA ASP A 138 14.80 -20.26 2.80
C ASP A 138 16.18 -19.95 3.41
N ASP A 139 16.48 -18.68 3.70
CA ASP A 139 17.69 -18.29 4.43
C ASP A 139 17.34 -17.41 5.64
N ALA A 140 17.06 -18.04 6.76
CA ALA A 140 16.77 -17.37 8.04
C ALA A 140 17.94 -16.51 8.57
N THR A 141 19.13 -16.61 7.98
CA THR A 141 20.30 -15.82 8.33
C THR A 141 20.43 -14.55 7.51
N ASP A 142 19.74 -14.47 6.37
CA ASP A 142 19.76 -13.30 5.50
C ASP A 142 18.83 -12.19 5.99
N LYS A 143 19.39 -11.31 6.81
CA LYS A 143 18.69 -10.14 7.36
C LYS A 143 18.41 -9.04 6.31
N LYS A 144 18.80 -9.24 5.06
CA LYS A 144 18.61 -8.21 4.00
C LYS A 144 17.28 -8.32 3.28
N HIS A 145 16.60 -9.47 3.39
CA HIS A 145 15.28 -9.65 2.78
C HIS A 145 14.12 -9.14 3.65
N PRO A 146 12.98 -8.83 3.05
CA PRO A 146 11.78 -8.47 3.79
C PRO A 146 11.39 -9.56 4.78
N SER A 147 11.00 -9.15 5.97
CA SER A 147 10.52 -10.05 7.02
C SER A 147 9.00 -10.12 7.10
N ARG A 148 8.31 -9.19 6.46
CA ARG A 148 6.84 -9.06 6.52
C ARG A 148 6.27 -8.56 5.21
N VAL A 149 5.06 -9.03 4.89
CA VAL A 149 4.23 -8.54 3.78
C VAL A 149 2.88 -8.10 4.34
N ILE A 150 2.45 -6.92 3.95
CA ILE A 150 1.16 -6.35 4.32
C ILE A 150 0.33 -6.19 3.06
N LEU A 151 -0.76 -6.95 2.95
CA LEU A 151 -1.71 -6.83 1.85
C LEU A 151 -2.64 -5.64 2.10
N THR A 152 -2.83 -4.79 1.11
CA THR A 152 -3.81 -3.68 1.15
C THR A 152 -5.18 -4.09 0.63
N ALA A 153 -5.44 -5.38 0.52
CA ALA A 153 -6.67 -5.97 0.02
C ALA A 153 -7.02 -7.23 0.83
N PRO A 154 -8.28 -7.68 0.82
CA PRO A 154 -8.67 -8.90 1.51
C PRO A 154 -7.95 -10.12 0.90
N PRO A 155 -7.49 -11.05 1.73
CA PRO A 155 -6.86 -12.26 1.25
C PRO A 155 -7.88 -13.18 0.56
N LYS A 156 -7.36 -14.12 -0.25
CA LYS A 156 -8.16 -15.16 -0.92
C LYS A 156 -8.01 -16.53 -0.28
N ASP A 157 -7.22 -16.64 0.80
CA ASP A 157 -7.12 -17.85 1.60
C ASP A 157 -7.24 -17.50 3.10
N ASP A 158 -7.55 -18.51 3.91
CA ASP A 158 -7.76 -18.37 5.36
C ASP A 158 -6.43 -18.36 6.15
N ASN A 159 -5.28 -18.53 5.47
CA ASN A 159 -3.97 -18.57 6.11
C ASN A 159 -3.37 -17.18 6.33
N VAL A 160 -3.96 -16.14 5.75
CA VAL A 160 -3.53 -14.76 5.94
C VAL A 160 -4.44 -14.07 6.95
N PRO A 161 -3.98 -13.86 8.19
CA PRO A 161 -4.77 -13.17 9.20
C PRO A 161 -5.03 -11.71 8.79
N THR A 162 -6.20 -11.24 9.16
CA THR A 162 -6.70 -9.91 8.80
C THR A 162 -6.85 -9.06 10.03
N TYR A 163 -6.24 -7.86 10.00
CA TYR A 163 -6.27 -6.92 11.11
C TYR A 163 -6.87 -5.58 10.70
N VAL A 164 -7.75 -5.07 11.55
CA VAL A 164 -8.37 -3.75 11.40
C VAL A 164 -7.95 -2.91 12.61
N VAL A 165 -7.30 -1.79 12.35
CA VAL A 165 -6.82 -0.88 13.41
C VAL A 165 -8.00 -0.34 14.23
N GLY A 166 -7.87 -0.39 15.55
CA GLY A 166 -8.93 -0.03 16.50
C GLY A 166 -9.94 -1.17 16.77
N VAL A 167 -9.80 -2.33 16.11
CA VAL A 167 -10.69 -3.48 16.28
C VAL A 167 -9.95 -4.69 16.85
N ASN A 168 -9.00 -5.22 16.09
CA ASN A 168 -8.31 -6.46 16.44
C ASN A 168 -6.79 -6.44 16.16
N GLU A 169 -6.16 -5.31 15.94
CA GLU A 169 -4.72 -5.21 15.67
C GLU A 169 -3.86 -5.74 16.82
N HIS A 170 -4.38 -5.71 18.04
CA HIS A 170 -3.73 -6.27 19.22
C HIS A 170 -3.53 -7.79 19.12
N MET A 171 -4.35 -8.49 18.32
CA MET A 171 -4.22 -9.92 18.07
C MET A 171 -2.95 -10.28 17.31
N TYR A 172 -2.33 -9.33 16.59
CA TYR A 172 -1.09 -9.58 15.85
C TYR A 172 0.02 -10.19 16.71
N VAL A 173 0.13 -9.74 17.96
CA VAL A 173 1.09 -10.30 18.94
C VAL A 173 0.67 -11.68 19.39
N ALA A 174 -0.63 -11.87 19.70
CA ALA A 174 -1.18 -13.15 20.16
C ALA A 174 -1.08 -14.23 19.08
N ASP A 175 -1.20 -13.84 17.81
CA ASP A 175 -1.08 -14.73 16.64
C ASP A 175 0.39 -15.07 16.28
N GLY A 176 1.37 -14.65 17.10
CA GLY A 176 2.77 -14.99 16.94
C GLY A 176 3.50 -14.22 15.84
N TYR A 177 3.09 -13.01 15.55
CA TYR A 177 3.71 -12.13 14.55
C TYR A 177 3.76 -12.74 13.14
N PRO A 178 2.64 -13.06 12.51
CA PRO A 178 2.62 -13.69 11.19
C PRO A 178 3.35 -12.84 10.14
N ASN A 179 4.03 -13.54 9.21
CA ASN A 179 4.88 -12.88 8.21
C ASN A 179 4.08 -12.22 7.09
N VAL A 180 2.90 -12.75 6.78
CA VAL A 180 1.98 -12.18 5.79
C VAL A 180 0.68 -11.84 6.51
N VAL A 181 0.24 -10.60 6.38
CA VAL A 181 -0.99 -10.10 7.01
C VAL A 181 -1.79 -9.27 6.02
N SER A 182 -3.08 -9.12 6.27
CA SER A 182 -3.97 -8.27 5.49
C SER A 182 -4.52 -7.12 6.34
N ASN A 183 -4.61 -5.94 5.72
CA ASN A 183 -5.30 -4.79 6.28
C ASN A 183 -6.80 -4.77 5.92
N ALA A 184 -7.37 -5.91 5.57
CA ALA A 184 -8.79 -6.08 5.21
C ALA A 184 -9.22 -5.33 3.94
N SER A 185 -10.51 -5.28 3.69
CA SER A 185 -11.13 -4.50 2.62
C SER A 185 -11.49 -3.09 3.08
N CYS A 186 -11.73 -2.18 2.13
CA CYS A 186 -12.26 -0.85 2.41
C CYS A 186 -13.62 -0.92 3.14
N THR A 187 -14.49 -1.85 2.74
CA THR A 187 -15.79 -2.10 3.38
C THR A 187 -15.62 -2.60 4.81
N THR A 188 -14.68 -3.53 5.04
CA THR A 188 -14.39 -4.05 6.39
C THR A 188 -13.85 -2.94 7.30
N ASN A 189 -12.94 -2.10 6.80
CA ASN A 189 -12.40 -0.97 7.57
C ASN A 189 -13.47 0.08 7.91
N CYS A 190 -14.53 0.19 7.13
CA CYS A 190 -15.69 1.02 7.44
C CYS A 190 -16.58 0.37 8.51
N LEU A 191 -16.96 -0.89 8.29
CA LEU A 191 -18.00 -1.57 9.09
C LEU A 191 -17.48 -2.01 10.47
N ALA A 192 -16.32 -2.66 10.54
CA ALA A 192 -15.86 -3.30 11.76
C ALA A 192 -15.69 -2.32 12.95
N PRO A 193 -15.11 -1.12 12.79
CA PRO A 193 -15.05 -0.14 13.86
C PRO A 193 -16.44 0.33 14.33
N LEU A 194 -17.40 0.49 13.41
CA LEU A 194 -18.76 0.90 13.74
C LEU A 194 -19.48 -0.17 14.55
N VAL A 195 -19.38 -1.44 14.10
CA VAL A 195 -19.97 -2.57 14.82
C VAL A 195 -19.33 -2.71 16.19
N LYS A 196 -18.01 -2.59 16.29
CA LYS A 196 -17.31 -2.67 17.56
C LYS A 196 -17.78 -1.61 18.57
N ILE A 197 -17.95 -0.36 18.15
CA ILE A 197 -18.44 0.71 19.03
C ILE A 197 -19.83 0.39 19.57
N VAL A 198 -20.72 -0.14 18.71
CA VAL A 198 -22.08 -0.49 19.12
C VAL A 198 -22.09 -1.71 20.02
N ASP A 199 -21.28 -2.72 19.68
CA ASP A 199 -21.16 -3.96 20.45
C ASP A 199 -20.59 -3.71 21.85
N ASP A 200 -19.51 -2.93 21.95
CA ASP A 200 -18.89 -2.56 23.24
C ASP A 200 -19.86 -1.77 24.14
N ALA A 201 -20.76 -0.98 23.57
CA ALA A 201 -21.67 -0.13 24.32
C ALA A 201 -23.00 -0.81 24.72
N PHE A 202 -23.53 -1.66 23.85
CA PHE A 202 -24.91 -2.17 23.96
C PHE A 202 -25.02 -3.68 23.76
N GLY A 203 -24.02 -4.33 23.22
CA GLY A 203 -24.08 -5.69 22.69
C GLY A 203 -24.84 -5.77 21.35
N VAL A 204 -24.39 -6.64 20.47
CA VAL A 204 -25.01 -6.91 19.16
C VAL A 204 -25.40 -8.37 19.06
N GLU A 205 -26.70 -8.65 18.98
CA GLU A 205 -27.21 -10.02 18.79
C GLU A 205 -27.27 -10.43 17.32
N SER A 206 -27.66 -9.50 16.46
CA SER A 206 -27.75 -9.72 15.01
C SER A 206 -27.75 -8.40 14.26
N GLY A 207 -27.44 -8.44 12.95
CA GLY A 207 -27.42 -7.25 12.13
C GLY A 207 -27.54 -7.59 10.65
N ALA A 208 -27.92 -6.58 9.86
CA ALA A 208 -27.87 -6.62 8.40
C ALA A 208 -27.10 -5.38 7.92
N MET A 209 -26.34 -5.55 6.83
CA MET A 209 -25.54 -4.48 6.25
C MET A 209 -25.89 -4.28 4.79
N THR A 210 -26.05 -3.02 4.40
CA THR A 210 -26.10 -2.60 3.00
C THR A 210 -24.97 -1.62 2.74
N THR A 211 -24.17 -1.88 1.71
CA THR A 211 -23.09 -1.00 1.30
C THR A 211 -23.49 -0.16 0.10
N VAL A 212 -23.34 1.16 0.21
CA VAL A 212 -23.35 2.09 -0.92
C VAL A 212 -21.91 2.49 -1.16
N HIS A 213 -21.29 1.93 -2.20
CA HIS A 213 -19.84 2.04 -2.42
C HIS A 213 -19.53 2.94 -3.62
N ALA A 214 -18.55 3.84 -3.46
CA ALA A 214 -18.03 4.61 -4.58
C ALA A 214 -17.37 3.70 -5.62
N LEU A 215 -17.37 4.13 -6.89
CA LEU A 215 -16.66 3.43 -7.96
C LEU A 215 -15.17 3.35 -7.65
N THR A 216 -14.60 2.17 -7.90
CA THR A 216 -13.17 1.92 -7.76
C THR A 216 -12.54 1.59 -9.12
N ILE A 217 -11.20 1.56 -9.19
CA ILE A 217 -10.47 1.26 -10.43
C ILE A 217 -10.79 -0.12 -11.01
N SER A 218 -11.28 -1.05 -10.18
CA SER A 218 -11.76 -2.36 -10.65
C SER A 218 -13.11 -2.28 -11.38
N GLN A 219 -13.75 -1.11 -11.36
CA GLN A 219 -15.01 -0.80 -12.04
C GLN A 219 -14.80 0.40 -12.98
N PRO A 220 -14.02 0.24 -14.06
CA PRO A 220 -13.74 1.34 -14.97
C PRO A 220 -15.03 1.79 -15.66
N SER A 221 -15.38 3.05 -15.49
CA SER A 221 -16.63 3.61 -16.00
C SER A 221 -16.48 4.26 -17.38
N VAL A 222 -15.26 4.63 -17.81
CA VAL A 222 -15.04 5.39 -19.06
C VAL A 222 -13.94 4.79 -19.94
N ASP A 223 -12.74 4.51 -19.43
CA ASP A 223 -11.56 4.23 -20.26
C ASP A 223 -10.85 2.89 -19.94
N GLY A 224 -11.53 1.91 -19.36
CA GLY A 224 -10.91 0.64 -18.98
C GLY A 224 -11.67 -0.58 -19.50
N HIS A 225 -10.95 -1.68 -19.71
CA HIS A 225 -11.55 -2.99 -19.98
C HIS A 225 -12.33 -3.45 -18.74
N CYS A 226 -13.65 -3.39 -18.79
CA CYS A 226 -14.53 -3.81 -17.72
C CYS A 226 -14.73 -5.33 -17.77
N CYS A 227 -13.84 -6.10 -17.14
CA CYS A 227 -14.04 -7.54 -16.97
C CYS A 227 -15.14 -7.91 -15.96
N LEU A 228 -15.44 -7.01 -15.01
CA LEU A 228 -16.32 -7.34 -13.89
C LEU A 228 -17.81 -7.18 -14.19
N LEU A 229 -18.19 -6.40 -15.20
CA LEU A 229 -19.60 -6.31 -15.62
C LEU A 229 -20.12 -7.61 -16.24
N TYR A 230 -19.23 -8.51 -16.70
CA TYR A 230 -19.58 -9.79 -17.25
C TYR A 230 -19.61 -10.95 -16.23
N THR A 231 -19.07 -10.75 -15.03
CA THR A 231 -18.88 -11.80 -14.03
C THR A 231 -19.67 -11.59 -12.73
N SER A 232 -20.17 -10.39 -12.47
CA SER A 232 -21.10 -10.14 -11.37
C SER A 232 -22.53 -10.18 -11.88
N PRO A 233 -23.37 -11.10 -11.41
CA PRO A 233 -24.79 -11.05 -11.71
C PRO A 233 -25.35 -9.70 -11.23
N SER A 234 -26.03 -9.01 -12.11
CA SER A 234 -26.77 -7.81 -11.75
C SER A 234 -27.83 -8.17 -10.71
N PRO A 235 -28.08 -7.37 -9.69
CA PRO A 235 -29.21 -7.57 -8.77
C PRO A 235 -30.57 -7.61 -9.46
N ARG A 236 -30.64 -7.34 -10.77
CA ARG A 236 -31.85 -7.43 -11.58
C ARG A 236 -32.05 -8.82 -12.24
N ASP A 237 -31.03 -9.68 -12.17
CA ASP A 237 -31.05 -11.00 -12.79
C ASP A 237 -31.27 -12.13 -11.77
N SER A 238 -31.64 -11.77 -10.53
CA SER A 238 -32.00 -12.69 -9.44
C SER A 238 -33.43 -12.55 -9.01
#